data_6212f869a50b33290cd4bdcdac5c54ca
#
_entry.id   6212f869a50b33290cd4bdcdac5c54ca
#
_cell.length_a   1.000
_cell.length_b   1.000
_cell.length_c   1.000
_cell.angle_alpha   90.00
_cell.angle_beta   90.00
_cell.angle_gamma   90.00
#
_symmetry.space_group_name_H-M   'P 1'
#
loop_
_entity.id
_entity.type
_entity.pdbx_description
1 polymer ?
#
loop_
_entity_poly.entity_id
_entity_poly.type
_entity_poly.pdbx_seq_one_letter_code
_entity_poly.pdbx_strand_id
1 'polypeptide(L)'
;MDVRVAMNMTHDEIKSKYKEYLRLQALSKNTVQTACNDTFYLWKNESKELFWEKILSPDFEIVYRAAMVESLSKRTKGDPQKLISSYMSSARRFRKFLECDAAETTAAPDQTIRKRKVNVDVPTPCASEVELYLSKWDELEHYRLQEDALDKLFFTLCPENKDISDVLLKVSTLNDFYSTNIFSVYPVAKHITSLAIDARLKAGDVTLVGDIQRVLINGSERKFYSFATKYYSHHNPLEYPIYDSYVEKVLKHYRDLDRFAKFSNDDLKDYIRFKGVLVDFRRFYHLEQFNLKEIDKYIWQLGKTYFPKDFSKKK
;
A
#
# COMPACT_ATOMS: atom_id res chain seq x y z
N MET A 1 -26.60 11.65 3.29
CA MET A 1 -28.01 11.54 2.79
C MET A 1 -28.81 10.74 3.81
N ASP A 2 -30.00 11.22 4.22
CA ASP A 2 -30.83 10.47 5.17
C ASP A 2 -31.15 9.07 4.62
N VAL A 3 -30.79 8.04 5.39
CA VAL A 3 -30.96 6.62 5.04
C VAL A 3 -32.44 6.28 4.82
N ARG A 4 -33.36 6.85 5.60
CA ARG A 4 -34.81 6.64 5.46
C ARG A 4 -35.33 7.16 4.13
N VAL A 5 -34.82 8.32 3.68
CA VAL A 5 -35.15 8.88 2.36
C VAL A 5 -34.58 7.99 1.26
N ALA A 6 -33.32 7.52 1.40
CA ALA A 6 -32.69 6.62 0.43
C ALA A 6 -33.45 5.29 0.26
N MET A 7 -33.92 4.71 1.37
CA MET A 7 -34.69 3.45 1.35
C MET A 7 -36.03 3.58 0.61
N ASN A 8 -36.62 4.77 0.59
CA ASN A 8 -37.89 5.01 -0.11
C ASN A 8 -37.73 5.31 -1.61
N MET A 9 -36.50 5.54 -2.09
CA MET A 9 -36.22 5.78 -3.50
C MET A 9 -36.38 4.51 -4.36
N THR A 10 -36.68 4.72 -5.63
CA THR A 10 -36.57 3.69 -6.64
C THR A 10 -35.10 3.36 -6.92
N HIS A 11 -34.85 2.21 -7.54
CA HIS A 11 -33.51 1.79 -7.97
C HIS A 11 -32.81 2.86 -8.84
N ASP A 12 -33.54 3.46 -9.79
CA ASP A 12 -32.94 4.42 -10.73
C ASP A 12 -32.67 5.78 -10.08
N GLU A 13 -33.50 6.23 -9.17
CA GLU A 13 -33.31 7.48 -8.42
C GLU A 13 -32.05 7.40 -7.55
N ILE A 14 -31.92 6.35 -6.73
CA ILE A 14 -30.76 6.22 -5.84
C ILE A 14 -29.47 5.95 -6.62
N LYS A 15 -29.55 5.18 -7.70
CA LYS A 15 -28.43 4.91 -8.60
C LYS A 15 -27.94 6.19 -9.28
N SER A 16 -28.86 7.08 -9.69
CA SER A 16 -28.53 8.37 -10.28
C SER A 16 -27.81 9.27 -9.29
N LYS A 17 -28.33 9.42 -8.06
CA LYS A 17 -27.70 10.21 -6.99
C LYS A 17 -26.34 9.65 -6.60
N TYR A 18 -26.21 8.34 -6.49
CA TYR A 18 -24.92 7.70 -6.19
C TYR A 18 -23.91 7.88 -7.34
N LYS A 19 -24.36 7.83 -8.59
CA LYS A 19 -23.53 8.09 -9.76
C LYS A 19 -23.00 9.52 -9.79
N GLU A 20 -23.81 10.49 -9.40
CA GLU A 20 -23.42 11.89 -9.27
C GLU A 20 -22.38 12.06 -8.15
N TYR A 21 -22.64 11.51 -6.97
CA TYR A 21 -21.68 11.47 -5.87
C TYR A 21 -20.32 10.88 -6.29
N LEU A 22 -20.32 9.76 -7.02
CA LEU A 22 -19.08 9.14 -7.50
C LEU A 22 -18.36 10.00 -8.54
N ARG A 23 -19.07 10.77 -9.35
CA ARG A 23 -18.45 11.73 -10.30
C ARG A 23 -17.76 12.87 -9.59
N LEU A 24 -18.33 13.38 -8.50
CA LEU A 24 -17.71 14.41 -7.66
C LEU A 24 -16.41 13.92 -7.00
N GLN A 25 -16.23 12.62 -6.82
CA GLN A 25 -15.00 11.99 -6.33
C GLN A 25 -13.87 11.90 -7.39
N ALA A 26 -14.03 12.52 -8.55
CA ALA A 26 -13.08 12.50 -9.67
C ALA A 26 -12.65 11.10 -10.15
N LEU A 27 -13.54 10.12 -10.02
CA LEU A 27 -13.31 8.73 -10.48
C LEU A 27 -13.43 8.63 -12.01
N SER A 28 -12.73 7.65 -12.60
CA SER A 28 -12.85 7.38 -14.03
C SER A 28 -14.28 6.94 -14.41
N LYS A 29 -14.71 7.22 -15.66
CA LYS A 29 -16.05 6.82 -16.16
C LYS A 29 -16.30 5.32 -15.97
N ASN A 30 -15.30 4.48 -16.23
CA ASN A 30 -15.40 3.03 -16.07
C ASN A 30 -15.56 2.64 -14.60
N THR A 31 -14.80 3.26 -13.70
CA THR A 31 -14.91 3.02 -12.24
C THR A 31 -16.29 3.40 -11.71
N VAL A 32 -16.83 4.54 -12.14
CA VAL A 32 -18.18 4.98 -11.79
C VAL A 32 -19.24 3.97 -12.30
N GLN A 33 -19.12 3.51 -13.53
CA GLN A 33 -20.05 2.55 -14.11
C GLN A 33 -20.00 1.19 -13.39
N THR A 34 -18.79 0.67 -13.12
CA THR A 34 -18.60 -0.58 -12.38
C THR A 34 -19.12 -0.46 -10.96
N ALA A 35 -18.79 0.60 -10.23
CA ALA A 35 -19.27 0.82 -8.86
C ALA A 35 -20.80 0.89 -8.80
N CYS A 36 -21.45 1.58 -9.76
CA CYS A 36 -22.90 1.63 -9.83
C CYS A 36 -23.55 0.27 -10.14
N ASN A 37 -22.92 -0.56 -10.95
CA ASN A 37 -23.47 -1.87 -11.27
C ASN A 37 -23.26 -2.87 -10.13
N ASP A 38 -22.07 -2.91 -9.58
CA ASP A 38 -21.68 -3.83 -8.52
C ASP A 38 -22.46 -3.55 -7.21
N THR A 39 -22.59 -2.27 -6.82
CA THR A 39 -23.30 -1.88 -5.60
C THR A 39 -24.72 -2.43 -5.55
N PHE A 40 -25.46 -2.30 -6.64
CA PHE A 40 -26.87 -2.68 -6.67
C PHE A 40 -27.12 -4.12 -7.15
N TYR A 41 -26.09 -4.97 -7.15
CA TYR A 41 -26.19 -6.35 -7.60
C TYR A 41 -27.24 -7.16 -6.80
N LEU A 42 -27.21 -7.11 -5.47
CA LEU A 42 -28.18 -7.80 -4.61
C LEU A 42 -29.59 -7.27 -4.80
N TRP A 43 -29.75 -5.96 -4.92
CA TRP A 43 -31.07 -5.36 -5.21
C TRP A 43 -31.65 -5.88 -6.50
N LYS A 44 -30.86 -5.94 -7.56
CA LYS A 44 -31.31 -6.36 -8.89
C LYS A 44 -31.57 -7.85 -9.00
N ASN A 45 -30.80 -8.68 -8.33
CA ASN A 45 -30.79 -10.12 -8.54
C ASN A 45 -31.48 -10.90 -7.41
N GLU A 46 -31.66 -10.32 -6.24
CA GLU A 46 -32.38 -10.91 -5.10
C GLU A 46 -33.59 -10.02 -4.74
N SER A 47 -33.43 -9.06 -3.81
CA SER A 47 -34.50 -8.11 -3.49
C SER A 47 -33.97 -6.79 -2.94
N LYS A 48 -34.84 -5.76 -2.96
CA LYS A 48 -34.59 -4.45 -2.34
C LYS A 48 -34.39 -4.58 -0.83
N GLU A 49 -35.24 -5.38 -0.20
CA GLU A 49 -35.25 -5.60 1.25
C GLU A 49 -33.94 -6.25 1.70
N LEU A 50 -33.51 -7.32 1.03
CA LEU A 50 -32.24 -8.01 1.32
C LEU A 50 -31.03 -7.06 1.14
N PHE A 51 -31.03 -6.27 0.07
CA PHE A 51 -29.97 -5.29 -0.16
C PHE A 51 -29.83 -4.32 1.00
N TRP A 52 -30.96 -3.68 1.44
CA TRP A 52 -30.94 -2.72 2.52
C TRP A 52 -30.61 -3.35 3.89
N GLU A 53 -31.14 -4.54 4.16
CA GLU A 53 -30.81 -5.31 5.36
C GLU A 53 -29.31 -5.53 5.48
N LYS A 54 -28.67 -6.01 4.41
CA LYS A 54 -27.24 -6.34 4.43
C LYS A 54 -26.33 -5.12 4.38
N ILE A 55 -26.70 -4.09 3.62
CA ILE A 55 -25.89 -2.88 3.46
C ILE A 55 -25.86 -2.03 4.74
N LEU A 56 -26.94 -2.03 5.51
CA LEU A 56 -27.08 -1.26 6.75
C LEU A 56 -26.66 -2.03 8.01
N SER A 57 -26.41 -3.33 7.90
CA SER A 57 -26.03 -4.17 9.04
C SER A 57 -24.78 -3.62 9.77
N PRO A 58 -24.76 -3.64 11.12
CA PRO A 58 -23.52 -3.42 11.89
C PRO A 58 -22.38 -4.35 11.45
N ASP A 59 -22.72 -5.62 11.19
CA ASP A 59 -21.78 -6.66 10.73
C ASP A 59 -21.65 -6.73 9.20
N PHE A 60 -21.78 -5.58 8.53
CA PHE A 60 -21.80 -5.44 7.06
C PHE A 60 -20.75 -6.30 6.34
N GLU A 61 -19.49 -6.28 6.81
CA GLU A 61 -18.40 -6.99 6.12
C GLU A 61 -18.65 -8.51 6.02
N ILE A 62 -19.26 -9.07 7.03
CA ILE A 62 -19.55 -10.50 7.11
C ILE A 62 -20.85 -10.83 6.37
N VAL A 63 -21.94 -10.14 6.71
CA VAL A 63 -23.27 -10.52 6.22
C VAL A 63 -23.49 -10.16 4.75
N TYR A 64 -22.93 -9.02 4.30
CA TYR A 64 -23.01 -8.63 2.90
C TYR A 64 -22.13 -9.53 2.03
N ARG A 65 -20.93 -9.89 2.50
CA ARG A 65 -20.06 -10.85 1.82
C ARG A 65 -20.73 -12.20 1.68
N ALA A 66 -21.35 -12.73 2.74
CA ALA A 66 -22.03 -14.03 2.73
C ALA A 66 -23.21 -14.03 1.71
N ALA A 67 -24.03 -12.99 1.72
CA ALA A 67 -25.13 -12.83 0.77
C ALA A 67 -24.63 -12.72 -0.69
N MET A 68 -23.50 -12.03 -0.92
CA MET A 68 -22.89 -11.96 -2.25
C MET A 68 -22.36 -13.31 -2.73
N VAL A 69 -21.68 -14.09 -1.85
CA VAL A 69 -21.22 -15.44 -2.20
C VAL A 69 -22.38 -16.31 -2.60
N GLU A 70 -23.45 -16.31 -1.81
CA GLU A 70 -24.64 -17.12 -2.07
C GLU A 70 -25.31 -16.73 -3.41
N SER A 71 -25.51 -15.43 -3.63
CA SER A 71 -26.16 -14.95 -4.86
C SER A 71 -25.31 -15.20 -6.12
N LEU A 72 -24.00 -15.01 -6.05
CA LEU A 72 -23.09 -15.27 -7.17
C LEU A 72 -22.97 -16.78 -7.47
N SER A 73 -22.94 -17.62 -6.45
CA SER A 73 -22.86 -19.08 -6.63
C SER A 73 -24.05 -19.65 -7.42
N LYS A 74 -25.22 -19.05 -7.30
CA LYS A 74 -26.41 -19.43 -8.08
C LYS A 74 -26.33 -19.08 -9.55
N ARG A 75 -25.50 -18.11 -9.95
CA ARG A 75 -25.53 -17.46 -11.28
C ARG A 75 -24.23 -17.52 -12.06
N THR A 76 -23.10 -17.85 -11.42
CA THR A 76 -21.78 -17.80 -12.04
C THR A 76 -21.18 -19.20 -12.14
N LYS A 77 -20.71 -19.60 -13.32
CA LYS A 77 -20.03 -20.90 -13.54
C LYS A 77 -18.58 -20.96 -13.03
N GLY A 78 -18.04 -19.86 -12.47
CA GLY A 78 -16.67 -19.74 -11.97
C GLY A 78 -16.63 -19.58 -10.45
N ASP A 79 -15.41 -19.44 -9.88
CA ASP A 79 -15.21 -19.20 -8.47
C ASP A 79 -15.77 -17.82 -8.07
N PRO A 80 -16.84 -17.74 -7.24
CA PRO A 80 -17.44 -16.48 -6.82
C PRO A 80 -16.47 -15.57 -6.07
N GLN A 81 -15.46 -16.14 -5.38
CA GLN A 81 -14.51 -15.41 -4.55
C GLN A 81 -13.70 -14.38 -5.35
N LYS A 82 -13.43 -14.65 -6.63
CA LYS A 82 -12.69 -13.73 -7.52
C LYS A 82 -13.42 -12.41 -7.77
N LEU A 83 -14.75 -12.42 -7.75
CA LEU A 83 -15.58 -11.26 -8.00
C LEU A 83 -15.91 -10.47 -6.72
N ILE A 84 -15.90 -11.11 -5.56
CA ILE A 84 -16.35 -10.55 -4.29
C ILE A 84 -15.61 -9.26 -3.92
N SER A 85 -14.30 -9.17 -4.17
CA SER A 85 -13.51 -7.97 -3.84
C SER A 85 -14.03 -6.70 -4.51
N SER A 86 -14.48 -6.78 -5.77
CA SER A 86 -15.08 -5.66 -6.51
C SER A 86 -16.41 -5.24 -5.89
N TYR A 87 -17.28 -6.21 -5.64
CA TYR A 87 -18.60 -5.97 -5.06
C TYR A 87 -18.51 -5.38 -3.64
N MET A 88 -17.65 -5.92 -2.79
CA MET A 88 -17.41 -5.38 -1.45
C MET A 88 -16.86 -3.96 -1.47
N SER A 89 -15.90 -3.68 -2.38
CA SER A 89 -15.36 -2.33 -2.56
C SER A 89 -16.44 -1.32 -2.97
N SER A 90 -17.32 -1.72 -3.87
CA SER A 90 -18.43 -0.89 -4.36
C SER A 90 -19.49 -0.65 -3.26
N ALA A 91 -19.81 -1.66 -2.47
CA ALA A 91 -20.74 -1.57 -1.35
C ALA A 91 -20.20 -0.68 -0.22
N ARG A 92 -18.89 -0.74 0.11
CA ARG A 92 -18.27 0.18 1.08
C ARG A 92 -18.36 1.64 0.64
N ARG A 93 -18.18 1.93 -0.65
CA ARG A 93 -18.34 3.29 -1.19
C ARG A 93 -19.77 3.78 -1.10
N PHE A 94 -20.73 2.90 -1.29
CA PHE A 94 -22.14 3.25 -1.15
C PHE A 94 -22.51 3.54 0.30
N ARG A 95 -21.99 2.81 1.28
CA ARG A 95 -22.17 3.15 2.70
C ARG A 95 -21.64 4.56 3.02
N LYS A 96 -20.45 4.91 2.53
CA LYS A 96 -19.91 6.27 2.67
C LYS A 96 -20.81 7.34 2.03
N PHE A 97 -21.41 7.05 0.89
CA PHE A 97 -22.38 7.94 0.26
C PHE A 97 -23.61 8.16 1.15
N LEU A 98 -24.09 7.14 1.84
CA LEU A 98 -25.21 7.26 2.78
C LEU A 98 -24.85 8.09 4.02
N GLU A 99 -23.58 8.05 4.45
CA GLU A 99 -23.05 8.78 5.61
C GLU A 99 -22.78 10.28 5.31
N CYS A 100 -22.67 10.68 4.03
CA CYS A 100 -22.45 12.08 3.63
C CYS A 100 -23.70 12.93 3.88
N ASP A 101 -23.59 13.93 4.75
CA ASP A 101 -24.65 14.91 4.97
C ASP A 101 -24.88 15.80 3.75
N ALA A 102 -26.14 16.13 3.48
CA ALA A 102 -26.59 16.92 2.31
C ALA A 102 -26.10 18.39 2.32
N ALA A 103 -25.43 18.85 3.36
CA ALA A 103 -24.97 20.23 3.49
C ALA A 103 -23.68 20.54 2.69
N GLU A 104 -22.95 19.53 2.22
CA GLU A 104 -21.70 19.74 1.47
C GLU A 104 -21.88 19.73 -0.07
N THR A 105 -23.11 19.58 -0.59
CA THR A 105 -23.37 19.30 -2.01
C THR A 105 -23.79 20.55 -2.83
N THR A 106 -23.80 21.76 -2.27
CA THR A 106 -24.32 22.98 -2.96
C THR A 106 -23.26 24.04 -3.27
N ALA A 107 -22.03 23.68 -3.60
CA ALA A 107 -21.07 24.60 -4.20
C ALA A 107 -20.88 24.24 -5.66
N ALA A 108 -21.41 25.08 -6.58
CA ALA A 108 -21.15 25.00 -8.02
C ALA A 108 -19.64 25.16 -8.31
N PRO A 109 -19.05 24.35 -9.21
CA PRO A 109 -17.61 24.42 -9.46
C PRO A 109 -17.30 25.64 -10.35
N ASP A 110 -16.51 26.57 -9.82
CA ASP A 110 -15.79 27.55 -10.60
C ASP A 110 -14.72 26.86 -11.48
N GLN A 111 -14.73 27.11 -12.78
CA GLN A 111 -13.95 26.40 -13.81
C GLN A 111 -12.46 26.74 -13.86
N THR A 112 -11.87 27.25 -12.79
CA THR A 112 -10.44 27.65 -12.75
C THR A 112 -9.65 27.02 -11.61
N ILE A 113 -9.99 25.80 -11.17
CA ILE A 113 -9.22 25.15 -10.10
C ILE A 113 -8.32 24.06 -10.66
N ARG A 114 -7.01 24.38 -10.75
CA ARG A 114 -5.90 23.41 -10.77
C ARG A 114 -6.18 22.33 -9.73
N LYS A 115 -5.97 21.04 -10.11
CA LYS A 115 -6.14 19.85 -9.28
C LYS A 115 -5.71 20.10 -7.83
N ARG A 116 -6.65 20.44 -6.93
CA ARG A 116 -6.39 20.40 -5.50
C ARG A 116 -6.24 18.92 -5.10
N LYS A 117 -5.05 18.55 -4.63
CA LYS A 117 -4.86 17.34 -3.84
C LYS A 117 -5.91 17.34 -2.73
N VAL A 118 -6.65 16.24 -2.58
CA VAL A 118 -7.42 15.97 -1.36
C VAL A 118 -6.43 16.14 -0.21
N ASN A 119 -6.65 17.13 0.63
CA ASN A 119 -5.83 17.34 1.81
C ASN A 119 -6.22 16.25 2.80
N VAL A 120 -5.60 15.08 2.68
CA VAL A 120 -5.61 14.09 3.75
C VAL A 120 -4.73 14.72 4.82
N ASP A 121 -5.31 15.01 5.96
CA ASP A 121 -4.60 15.61 7.10
C ASP A 121 -3.65 14.55 7.67
N VAL A 122 -2.43 14.52 7.16
CA VAL A 122 -1.38 13.60 7.59
C VAL A 122 -0.79 14.19 8.87
N PRO A 123 -0.79 13.45 10.01
CA PRO A 123 -0.32 13.97 11.29
C PRO A 123 1.14 14.41 11.19
N THR A 124 1.48 15.51 11.86
CA THR A 124 2.87 15.97 11.97
C THR A 124 3.72 14.93 12.70
N PRO A 125 4.88 14.50 12.13
CA PRO A 125 5.75 13.54 12.79
C PRO A 125 6.22 14.04 14.15
N CYS A 126 6.05 13.21 15.18
CA CYS A 126 6.54 13.46 16.54
C CYS A 126 6.77 12.13 17.26
N ALA A 127 7.41 12.18 18.42
CA ALA A 127 7.73 10.97 19.17
C ALA A 127 6.52 10.10 19.49
N SER A 128 5.41 10.71 19.95
CA SER A 128 4.18 9.98 20.27
C SER A 128 3.53 9.31 19.04
N GLU A 129 3.63 9.92 17.86
CA GLU A 129 3.16 9.30 16.61
C GLU A 129 4.03 8.09 16.25
N VAL A 130 5.36 8.19 16.36
CA VAL A 130 6.26 7.06 16.11
C VAL A 130 5.96 5.91 17.07
N GLU A 131 5.86 6.18 18.37
CA GLU A 131 5.52 5.18 19.40
C GLU A 131 4.16 4.51 19.13
N LEU A 132 3.14 5.29 18.74
CA LEU A 132 1.84 4.76 18.36
C LEU A 132 1.92 3.77 17.18
N TYR A 133 2.70 4.10 16.16
CA TYR A 133 2.84 3.20 15.00
C TYR A 133 3.74 2.00 15.30
N LEU A 134 4.73 2.13 16.16
CA LEU A 134 5.52 0.99 16.62
C LEU A 134 4.68 0.01 17.45
N SER A 135 3.82 0.51 18.36
CA SER A 135 2.89 -0.37 19.10
C SER A 135 1.88 -1.06 18.18
N LYS A 136 1.37 -0.37 17.17
CA LYS A 136 0.49 -0.99 16.15
C LYS A 136 1.19 -2.06 15.31
N TRP A 137 2.52 -1.96 15.14
CA TRP A 137 3.29 -2.98 14.42
C TRP A 137 3.15 -4.35 15.09
N ASP A 138 3.19 -4.39 16.41
CA ASP A 138 3.08 -5.64 17.19
C ASP A 138 1.71 -6.30 17.03
N GLU A 139 0.67 -5.53 16.73
CA GLU A 139 -0.69 -6.03 16.44
C GLU A 139 -0.82 -6.59 15.00
N LEU A 140 0.10 -6.26 14.11
CA LEU A 140 0.09 -6.71 12.71
C LEU A 140 0.69 -8.11 12.58
N GLU A 141 0.01 -9.14 13.10
CA GLU A 141 0.49 -10.53 13.19
C GLU A 141 1.14 -11.02 11.88
N HIS A 142 0.50 -10.76 10.74
CA HIS A 142 1.01 -11.19 9.44
C HIS A 142 2.41 -10.61 9.13
N TYR A 143 2.63 -9.32 9.39
CA TYR A 143 3.93 -8.67 9.12
C TYR A 143 4.99 -9.08 10.16
N ARG A 144 4.58 -9.24 11.41
CA ARG A 144 5.46 -9.71 12.48
C ARG A 144 5.98 -11.12 12.19
N LEU A 145 5.09 -12.05 11.84
CA LEU A 145 5.49 -13.42 11.49
C LEU A 145 6.35 -13.49 10.22
N GLN A 146 6.12 -12.61 9.25
CA GLN A 146 7.01 -12.48 8.09
C GLN A 146 8.39 -11.94 8.48
N GLU A 147 8.46 -10.94 9.37
CA GLU A 147 9.74 -10.42 9.89
C GLU A 147 10.48 -11.50 10.67
N ASP A 148 9.82 -12.21 11.58
CA ASP A 148 10.41 -13.33 12.35
C ASP A 148 10.96 -14.44 11.43
N ALA A 149 10.24 -14.78 10.37
CA ALA A 149 10.67 -15.77 9.38
C ALA A 149 11.91 -15.29 8.60
N LEU A 150 11.96 -14.02 8.23
CA LEU A 150 13.11 -13.43 7.55
C LEU A 150 14.31 -13.32 8.49
N ASP A 151 14.12 -12.92 9.73
CA ASP A 151 15.20 -12.87 10.71
C ASP A 151 15.80 -14.26 10.95
N LYS A 152 14.95 -15.29 11.09
CA LYS A 152 15.42 -16.68 11.16
C LYS A 152 16.21 -17.08 9.91
N LEU A 153 15.72 -16.73 8.71
CA LEU A 153 16.38 -17.05 7.44
C LEU A 153 17.74 -16.34 7.32
N PHE A 154 17.78 -15.03 7.59
CA PHE A 154 18.96 -14.20 7.32
C PHE A 154 20.03 -14.25 8.42
N PHE A 155 19.65 -14.50 9.69
CA PHE A 155 20.59 -14.50 10.80
C PHE A 155 20.94 -15.90 11.31
N THR A 156 20.04 -16.89 11.12
CA THR A 156 20.24 -18.23 11.69
C THR A 156 20.52 -19.29 10.62
N LEU A 157 19.65 -19.38 9.61
CA LEU A 157 19.71 -20.48 8.63
C LEU A 157 20.75 -20.19 7.53
N CYS A 158 20.74 -18.98 6.98
CA CYS A 158 21.56 -18.58 5.83
C CYS A 158 22.27 -17.23 6.09
N PRO A 159 23.17 -17.12 7.11
CA PRO A 159 23.73 -15.80 7.51
C PRO A 159 24.72 -15.23 6.48
N GLU A 160 25.35 -16.07 5.67
CA GLU A 160 26.35 -15.66 4.69
C GLU A 160 25.75 -15.64 3.25
N ASN A 161 26.47 -14.99 2.33
CA ASN A 161 26.08 -14.86 0.93
C ASN A 161 27.05 -15.59 -0.03
N LYS A 162 27.67 -16.65 0.44
CA LYS A 162 28.67 -17.45 -0.29
C LYS A 162 28.05 -18.61 -1.04
N ASP A 163 27.06 -19.28 -0.45
CA ASP A 163 26.38 -20.41 -1.07
C ASP A 163 25.18 -19.90 -1.90
N ILE A 164 25.14 -20.35 -3.17
CA ILE A 164 24.08 -19.91 -4.09
C ILE A 164 22.70 -20.42 -3.70
N SER A 165 22.61 -21.57 -3.04
CA SER A 165 21.33 -22.15 -2.59
C SER A 165 20.75 -21.30 -1.46
N ASP A 166 21.59 -20.86 -0.53
CA ASP A 166 21.19 -19.96 0.58
C ASP A 166 20.75 -18.60 0.05
N VAL A 167 21.51 -18.03 -0.90
CA VAL A 167 21.14 -16.76 -1.53
C VAL A 167 19.86 -16.91 -2.33
N LEU A 168 19.65 -18.04 -3.02
CA LEU A 168 18.43 -18.31 -3.78
C LEU A 168 17.20 -18.38 -2.86
N LEU A 169 17.30 -19.02 -1.68
CA LEU A 169 16.26 -19.04 -0.67
C LEU A 169 15.91 -17.62 -0.19
N LYS A 170 16.93 -16.83 0.15
CA LYS A 170 16.75 -15.43 0.56
C LYS A 170 16.05 -14.58 -0.51
N VAL A 171 16.52 -14.65 -1.75
CA VAL A 171 15.93 -13.90 -2.88
C VAL A 171 14.49 -14.31 -3.12
N SER A 172 14.18 -15.62 -3.11
CA SER A 172 12.84 -16.14 -3.35
C SER A 172 11.87 -15.72 -2.27
N THR A 173 12.26 -15.84 -0.99
CA THR A 173 11.43 -15.46 0.15
C THR A 173 11.13 -13.95 0.17
N LEU A 174 12.16 -13.12 -0.05
CA LEU A 174 11.96 -11.67 -0.14
C LEU A 174 11.07 -11.28 -1.33
N ASN A 175 11.26 -11.93 -2.47
CA ASN A 175 10.45 -11.66 -3.66
C ASN A 175 8.96 -11.92 -3.42
N ASP A 176 8.64 -13.02 -2.74
CA ASP A 176 7.26 -13.37 -2.39
C ASP A 176 6.70 -12.39 -1.34
N PHE A 177 7.33 -12.27 -0.17
CA PHE A 177 6.84 -11.47 0.96
C PHE A 177 6.65 -9.99 0.62
N TYR A 178 7.54 -9.42 -0.18
CA TYR A 178 7.49 -8.01 -0.57
C TYR A 178 6.91 -7.75 -1.97
N SER A 179 6.51 -8.80 -2.70
CA SER A 179 6.00 -8.70 -4.08
C SER A 179 6.92 -7.83 -4.97
N THR A 180 8.23 -8.15 -4.97
CA THR A 180 9.23 -7.31 -5.67
C THR A 180 9.26 -7.52 -7.18
N ASN A 181 8.42 -8.43 -7.71
CA ASN A 181 8.22 -8.73 -9.13
C ASN A 181 9.50 -9.19 -9.84
N ILE A 182 10.32 -10.00 -9.18
CA ILE A 182 11.46 -10.68 -9.80
C ILE A 182 10.96 -11.99 -10.39
N PHE A 183 10.77 -12.03 -11.73
CA PHE A 183 10.29 -13.22 -12.42
C PHE A 183 11.36 -14.31 -12.60
N SER A 184 12.64 -13.95 -12.49
CA SER A 184 13.78 -14.86 -12.62
C SER A 184 14.73 -14.64 -11.44
N VAL A 185 14.56 -15.42 -10.38
CA VAL A 185 15.32 -15.27 -9.12
C VAL A 185 16.75 -15.79 -9.22
N TYR A 186 17.01 -16.82 -10.04
CA TYR A 186 18.34 -17.42 -10.18
C TYR A 186 19.44 -16.45 -10.67
N PRO A 187 19.24 -15.65 -11.73
CA PRO A 187 20.24 -14.65 -12.13
C PRO A 187 20.53 -13.62 -11.03
N VAL A 188 19.54 -13.26 -10.22
CA VAL A 188 19.70 -12.32 -9.10
C VAL A 188 20.55 -12.97 -8.00
N ALA A 189 20.26 -14.21 -7.62
CA ALA A 189 21.04 -14.94 -6.63
C ALA A 189 22.50 -15.13 -7.10
N LYS A 190 22.71 -15.52 -8.34
CA LYS A 190 24.03 -15.66 -8.93
C LYS A 190 24.83 -14.35 -8.92
N HIS A 191 24.17 -13.24 -9.24
CA HIS A 191 24.78 -11.91 -9.20
C HIS A 191 25.23 -11.56 -7.77
N ILE A 192 24.34 -11.71 -6.77
CA ILE A 192 24.68 -11.43 -5.35
C ILE A 192 25.85 -12.27 -4.88
N THR A 193 25.83 -13.58 -5.14
CA THR A 193 26.91 -14.48 -4.75
C THR A 193 28.25 -14.07 -5.39
N SER A 194 28.25 -13.62 -6.65
CA SER A 194 29.49 -13.21 -7.35
C SER A 194 30.12 -11.93 -6.79
N LEU A 195 29.35 -11.10 -6.08
CA LEU A 195 29.83 -9.82 -5.51
C LEU A 195 30.58 -10.00 -4.18
N ALA A 196 30.55 -11.18 -3.55
CA ALA A 196 31.21 -11.47 -2.26
C ALA A 196 30.94 -10.40 -1.20
N ILE A 197 29.67 -10.08 -0.97
CA ILE A 197 29.20 -8.87 -0.26
C ILE A 197 29.44 -8.87 1.26
N ASP A 198 29.71 -10.00 1.90
CA ASP A 198 29.63 -10.20 3.36
C ASP A 198 30.50 -9.23 4.17
N ALA A 199 31.75 -8.99 3.76
CA ALA A 199 32.66 -8.08 4.45
C ALA A 199 32.18 -6.61 4.36
N ARG A 200 31.77 -6.19 3.17
CA ARG A 200 31.24 -4.84 2.91
C ARG A 200 29.93 -4.60 3.62
N LEU A 201 29.10 -5.63 3.71
CA LEU A 201 27.81 -5.60 4.40
C LEU A 201 27.97 -5.39 5.90
N LYS A 202 28.92 -6.10 6.53
CA LYS A 202 29.29 -5.90 7.93
C LYS A 202 29.85 -4.51 8.21
N ALA A 203 30.55 -3.93 7.23
CA ALA A 203 31.09 -2.57 7.32
C ALA A 203 30.04 -1.46 7.09
N GLY A 204 28.79 -1.81 6.77
CA GLY A 204 27.72 -0.83 6.47
C GLY A 204 27.93 -0.06 5.16
N ASP A 205 28.63 -0.67 4.17
CA ASP A 205 28.92 -0.03 2.89
C ASP A 205 27.64 0.17 2.05
N VAL A 206 27.07 1.36 2.14
CA VAL A 206 25.81 1.72 1.48
C VAL A 206 25.89 1.72 -0.07
N THR A 207 27.10 1.69 -0.65
CA THR A 207 27.27 1.59 -2.11
C THR A 207 26.85 0.25 -2.67
N LEU A 208 26.84 -0.80 -1.83
CA LEU A 208 26.39 -2.15 -2.17
C LEU A 208 25.00 -2.19 -2.79
N VAL A 209 24.08 -1.30 -2.38
CA VAL A 209 22.73 -1.24 -2.96
C VAL A 209 22.81 -0.92 -4.45
N GLY A 210 23.74 -0.05 -4.85
CA GLY A 210 24.04 0.26 -6.24
C GLY A 210 24.48 -0.96 -7.05
N ASP A 211 25.30 -1.83 -6.43
CA ASP A 211 25.89 -3.01 -7.08
C ASP A 211 24.85 -4.10 -7.33
N ILE A 212 24.04 -4.46 -6.31
CA ILE A 212 23.09 -5.56 -6.50
C ILE A 212 21.76 -5.17 -7.19
N GLN A 213 21.43 -3.89 -7.23
CA GLN A 213 20.18 -3.49 -7.90
C GLN A 213 20.18 -3.73 -9.41
N ARG A 214 21.37 -3.77 -10.03
CA ARG A 214 21.54 -3.90 -11.49
C ARG A 214 21.94 -5.31 -11.86
N VAL A 215 21.01 -6.07 -12.39
CA VAL A 215 21.21 -7.47 -12.75
C VAL A 215 21.04 -7.67 -14.24
N LEU A 216 21.98 -8.35 -14.88
CA LEU A 216 21.87 -8.75 -16.27
C LEU A 216 21.04 -10.03 -16.39
N ILE A 217 19.88 -9.94 -17.03
CA ILE A 217 18.97 -11.07 -17.28
C ILE A 217 18.72 -11.17 -18.77
N ASN A 218 19.11 -12.30 -19.38
CA ASN A 218 18.97 -12.57 -20.81
C ASN A 218 19.51 -11.43 -21.69
N GLY A 219 20.68 -10.89 -21.35
CA GLY A 219 21.35 -9.82 -22.09
C GLY A 219 20.76 -8.41 -21.84
N SER A 220 19.75 -8.27 -20.99
CA SER A 220 19.14 -6.99 -20.65
C SER A 220 19.37 -6.62 -19.18
N GLU A 221 19.82 -5.39 -18.91
CA GLU A 221 19.93 -4.88 -17.54
C GLU A 221 18.54 -4.65 -16.93
N ARG A 222 18.31 -5.21 -15.75
CA ARG A 222 17.12 -4.99 -14.92
C ARG A 222 17.53 -4.29 -13.63
N LYS A 223 16.69 -3.34 -13.19
CA LYS A 223 16.93 -2.59 -11.95
C LYS A 223 15.93 -3.02 -10.88
N PHE A 224 16.44 -3.57 -9.79
CA PHE A 224 15.65 -4.05 -8.64
C PHE A 224 15.95 -3.23 -7.37
N TYR A 225 15.85 -1.90 -7.46
CA TYR A 225 16.25 -1.00 -6.37
C TYR A 225 15.54 -1.29 -5.04
N SER A 226 14.22 -1.37 -5.04
CA SER A 226 13.44 -1.68 -3.84
C SER A 226 13.74 -3.07 -3.26
N PHE A 227 14.05 -4.06 -4.10
CA PHE A 227 14.52 -5.38 -3.64
C PHE A 227 15.90 -5.26 -2.99
N ALA A 228 16.85 -4.56 -3.62
CA ALA A 228 18.19 -4.38 -3.12
C ALA A 228 18.21 -3.77 -1.71
N THR A 229 17.39 -2.73 -1.48
CA THR A 229 17.30 -2.10 -0.15
C THR A 229 16.75 -3.07 0.91
N LYS A 230 15.78 -3.92 0.56
CA LYS A 230 15.22 -4.93 1.45
C LYS A 230 16.25 -6.03 1.78
N TYR A 231 16.94 -6.53 0.75
CA TYR A 231 17.95 -7.56 0.93
C TYR A 231 19.02 -7.15 1.95
N TYR A 232 19.52 -5.93 1.84
CA TYR A 232 20.51 -5.40 2.78
C TYR A 232 19.92 -5.06 4.14
N SER A 233 18.71 -4.54 4.18
CA SER A 233 18.02 -4.26 5.44
C SER A 233 17.84 -5.51 6.30
N HIS A 234 17.56 -6.67 5.69
CA HIS A 234 17.47 -7.94 6.43
C HIS A 234 18.80 -8.52 6.87
N HIS A 235 19.92 -8.04 6.36
CA HIS A 235 21.24 -8.39 6.86
C HIS A 235 21.77 -7.41 7.93
N ASN A 236 21.44 -6.11 7.81
CA ASN A 236 21.89 -5.07 8.72
C ASN A 236 20.84 -3.95 8.80
N PRO A 237 19.76 -4.16 9.56
CA PRO A 237 18.58 -3.27 9.56
C PRO A 237 18.86 -1.86 10.09
N LEU A 238 19.90 -1.67 10.91
CA LEU A 238 20.24 -0.35 11.47
C LEU A 238 20.96 0.53 10.46
N GLU A 239 21.68 -0.07 9.51
CA GLU A 239 22.43 0.66 8.50
C GLU A 239 21.70 0.83 7.18
N TYR A 240 20.79 -0.09 6.86
CA TYR A 240 20.11 -0.11 5.55
C TYR A 240 18.60 0.06 5.68
N PRO A 241 18.08 1.30 5.79
CA PRO A 241 16.64 1.55 5.73
C PRO A 241 16.04 1.11 4.37
N ILE A 242 14.78 0.67 4.40
CA ILE A 242 14.09 0.15 3.22
C ILE A 242 13.50 1.29 2.41
N TYR A 243 13.81 1.31 1.10
CA TYR A 243 13.08 2.12 0.15
C TYR A 243 11.86 1.36 -0.39
N ASP A 244 10.69 1.99 -0.29
CA ASP A 244 9.50 1.56 -1.01
C ASP A 244 8.61 2.74 -1.43
N SER A 245 7.56 2.43 -2.18
CA SER A 245 6.67 3.46 -2.73
C SER A 245 5.84 4.20 -1.68
N TYR A 246 5.63 3.64 -0.49
CA TYR A 246 4.94 4.32 0.61
C TYR A 246 5.88 5.30 1.30
N VAL A 247 7.11 4.85 1.61
CA VAL A 247 8.18 5.70 2.15
C VAL A 247 8.45 6.89 1.22
N GLU A 248 8.59 6.64 -0.09
CA GLU A 248 8.75 7.70 -1.09
C GLU A 248 7.63 8.75 -1.04
N LYS A 249 6.38 8.33 -0.95
CA LYS A 249 5.21 9.24 -0.91
C LYS A 249 5.21 10.10 0.35
N VAL A 250 5.51 9.51 1.51
CA VAL A 250 5.57 10.22 2.79
C VAL A 250 6.69 11.26 2.78
N LEU A 251 7.90 10.88 2.36
CA LEU A 251 9.03 11.82 2.29
C LEU A 251 8.73 12.99 1.33
N LYS A 252 8.13 12.72 0.17
CA LYS A 252 7.71 13.79 -0.76
C LYS A 252 6.64 14.69 -0.16
N HIS A 253 5.68 14.13 0.56
CA HIS A 253 4.63 14.91 1.22
C HIS A 253 5.23 15.92 2.21
N TYR A 254 6.07 15.48 3.12
CA TYR A 254 6.68 16.38 4.12
C TYR A 254 7.75 17.29 3.53
N ARG A 255 8.46 16.89 2.48
CA ARG A 255 9.30 17.82 1.72
C ARG A 255 8.48 19.00 1.20
N ASP A 256 7.32 18.71 0.60
CA ASP A 256 6.49 19.74 -0.05
C ASP A 256 5.73 20.57 1.00
N LEU A 257 5.39 20.00 2.17
CA LEU A 257 4.67 20.65 3.28
C LEU A 257 5.63 21.47 4.15
N ASP A 258 6.61 20.81 4.75
CA ASP A 258 7.45 21.35 5.83
C ASP A 258 8.85 21.76 5.38
N ARG A 259 9.23 21.36 4.14
CA ARG A 259 10.57 21.64 3.57
C ARG A 259 11.72 21.13 4.45
N PHE A 260 11.53 20.00 5.12
CA PHE A 260 12.48 19.42 6.07
C PHE A 260 13.86 19.12 5.46
N ALA A 261 13.92 18.88 4.14
CA ALA A 261 15.15 18.70 3.38
C ALA A 261 14.97 19.12 1.92
N LYS A 262 16.06 19.47 1.26
CA LYS A 262 16.07 19.79 -0.17
C LYS A 262 16.54 18.56 -0.96
N PHE A 263 15.63 17.94 -1.69
CA PHE A 263 15.91 16.79 -2.57
C PHE A 263 14.92 16.73 -3.74
N SER A 264 15.38 16.17 -4.86
CA SER A 264 14.56 15.84 -6.01
C SER A 264 13.91 14.44 -5.86
N ASN A 265 12.97 14.10 -6.75
CA ASN A 265 12.42 12.75 -6.78
C ASN A 265 13.48 11.69 -7.15
N ASP A 266 14.47 12.05 -7.95
CA ASP A 266 15.54 11.15 -8.40
C ASP A 266 16.56 10.90 -7.29
N ASP A 267 16.76 11.85 -6.37
CA ASP A 267 17.62 11.65 -5.20
C ASP A 267 17.14 10.46 -4.34
N LEU A 268 15.84 10.19 -4.29
CA LEU A 268 15.30 9.02 -3.58
C LEU A 268 15.60 7.69 -4.28
N LYS A 269 16.07 7.71 -5.54
CA LYS A 269 16.53 6.52 -6.29
C LYS A 269 18.04 6.31 -6.21
N ASP A 270 18.75 7.24 -5.59
CA ASP A 270 20.13 7.09 -5.14
C ASP A 270 20.12 6.72 -3.65
N TYR A 271 20.73 5.57 -3.30
CA TYR A 271 20.58 5.05 -1.94
C TYR A 271 21.29 5.89 -0.88
N ILE A 272 22.44 6.46 -1.21
CA ILE A 272 23.17 7.34 -0.30
C ILE A 272 22.34 8.58 0.01
N ARG A 273 21.78 9.19 -1.04
CA ARG A 273 20.88 10.34 -0.90
C ARG A 273 19.60 9.99 -0.15
N PHE A 274 18.98 8.86 -0.45
CA PHE A 274 17.79 8.37 0.24
C PHE A 274 18.02 8.19 1.75
N LYS A 275 19.11 7.52 2.14
CA LYS A 275 19.52 7.36 3.56
C LYS A 275 19.74 8.74 4.20
N GLY A 276 20.41 9.67 3.50
CA GLY A 276 20.58 11.05 3.96
C GLY A 276 19.27 11.78 4.21
N VAL A 277 18.30 11.65 3.31
CA VAL A 277 16.95 12.25 3.46
C VAL A 277 16.22 11.69 4.69
N LEU A 278 16.35 10.40 4.99
CA LEU A 278 15.76 9.81 6.20
C LEU A 278 16.44 10.31 7.49
N VAL A 279 17.76 10.52 7.46
CA VAL A 279 18.50 11.12 8.59
C VAL A 279 18.06 12.57 8.80
N ASP A 280 17.91 13.35 7.72
CA ASP A 280 17.41 14.71 7.79
C ASP A 280 15.97 14.77 8.30
N PHE A 281 15.09 13.86 7.86
CA PHE A 281 13.73 13.71 8.38
C PHE A 281 13.74 13.48 9.90
N ARG A 282 14.52 12.50 10.36
CA ARG A 282 14.65 12.16 11.77
C ARG A 282 15.12 13.36 12.61
N ARG A 283 16.12 14.11 12.11
CA ARG A 283 16.65 15.30 12.78
C ARG A 283 15.63 16.45 12.81
N PHE A 284 14.97 16.73 11.69
CA PHE A 284 14.04 17.84 11.55
C PHE A 284 12.85 17.73 12.51
N TYR A 285 12.35 16.50 12.70
CA TYR A 285 11.21 16.23 13.60
C TYR A 285 11.62 15.82 15.02
N HIS A 286 12.90 15.96 15.39
CA HIS A 286 13.44 15.62 16.72
C HIS A 286 13.12 14.17 17.12
N LEU A 287 13.40 13.23 16.23
CA LEU A 287 13.12 11.80 16.38
C LEU A 287 14.42 10.97 16.55
N GLU A 288 15.52 11.59 17.02
CA GLU A 288 16.84 10.95 17.12
C GLU A 288 16.88 9.79 18.12
N GLN A 289 15.93 9.73 19.06
CA GLN A 289 15.79 8.60 20.00
C GLN A 289 15.38 7.29 19.30
N PHE A 290 14.81 7.37 18.10
CA PHE A 290 14.45 6.19 17.29
C PHE A 290 15.55 5.88 16.29
N ASN A 291 15.87 4.59 16.13
CA ASN A 291 16.80 4.15 15.08
C ASN A 291 16.16 4.18 13.68
N LEU A 292 16.97 3.97 12.63
CA LEU A 292 16.49 4.06 11.25
C LEU A 292 15.47 2.97 10.90
N LYS A 293 15.52 1.80 11.54
CA LYS A 293 14.55 0.72 11.34
C LYS A 293 13.17 1.09 11.93
N GLU A 294 13.15 1.74 13.08
CA GLU A 294 11.93 2.22 13.72
C GLU A 294 11.29 3.34 12.91
N ILE A 295 12.09 4.30 12.43
CA ILE A 295 11.63 5.36 11.53
C ILE A 295 11.06 4.78 10.23
N ASP A 296 11.70 3.77 9.65
CA ASP A 296 11.25 3.08 8.45
C ASP A 296 9.88 2.40 8.68
N LYS A 297 9.72 1.64 9.78
CA LYS A 297 8.44 1.04 10.18
C LYS A 297 7.34 2.10 10.34
N TYR A 298 7.64 3.22 10.98
CA TYR A 298 6.72 4.34 11.15
C TYR A 298 6.28 4.92 9.81
N ILE A 299 7.24 5.37 8.98
CA ILE A 299 6.97 6.02 7.70
C ILE A 299 6.20 5.08 6.75
N TRP A 300 6.55 3.79 6.75
CA TRP A 300 5.87 2.80 5.93
C TRP A 300 4.40 2.62 6.31
N GLN A 301 4.09 2.48 7.61
CA GLN A 301 2.72 2.36 8.11
C GLN A 301 1.92 3.64 7.84
N LEU A 302 2.52 4.81 8.10
CA LEU A 302 1.94 6.11 7.78
C LEU A 302 1.61 6.19 6.28
N GLY A 303 2.54 5.76 5.44
CA GLY A 303 2.35 5.72 3.99
C GLY A 303 1.21 4.79 3.56
N LYS A 304 1.05 3.64 4.19
CA LYS A 304 -0.09 2.74 3.94
C LYS A 304 -1.42 3.36 4.34
N THR A 305 -1.44 4.07 5.45
CA THR A 305 -2.65 4.69 6.00
C THR A 305 -3.11 5.87 5.13
N TYR A 306 -2.21 6.80 4.83
CA TYR A 306 -2.56 8.08 4.20
C TYR A 306 -2.32 8.14 2.69
N PHE A 307 -1.50 7.25 2.14
CA PHE A 307 -1.16 7.20 0.71
C PHE A 307 -1.39 5.81 0.10
N PRO A 308 -2.57 5.20 0.28
CA PRO A 308 -2.84 3.85 -0.24
C PRO A 308 -2.56 3.77 -1.74
N LYS A 309 -2.16 2.58 -2.20
CA LYS A 309 -1.97 2.34 -3.64
C LYS A 309 -3.33 2.35 -4.32
N ASP A 310 -3.47 3.21 -5.33
CA ASP A 310 -4.61 3.18 -6.23
C ASP A 310 -4.40 2.03 -7.22
N PHE A 311 -4.97 0.87 -6.92
CA PHE A 311 -4.91 -0.31 -7.80
C PHE A 311 -5.77 -0.16 -9.06
N SER A 312 -6.53 0.94 -9.20
CA SER A 312 -7.38 1.20 -10.38
C SER A 312 -6.58 1.58 -11.64
N LYS A 313 -5.26 1.84 -11.51
CA LYS A 313 -4.40 2.32 -12.60
C LYS A 313 -3.49 1.25 -13.22
N LYS A 314 -3.62 -0.02 -12.86
CA LYS A 314 -2.92 -1.09 -13.57
C LYS A 314 -3.81 -1.60 -14.70
N LYS A 315 -3.63 -1.06 -15.89
CA LYS A 315 -3.82 -1.73 -17.16
C LYS A 315 -2.48 -2.17 -17.70
#